data_ed06f15252cb24c46facb0e44ffec8a9
#
_entry.id   ed06f15252cb24c46facb0e44ffec8a9
#
_cell.length_a   1.000
_cell.length_b   1.000
_cell.length_c   1.000
_cell.angle_alpha   90.00
_cell.angle_beta   90.00
_cell.angle_gamma   90.00
#
_symmetry.space_group_name_H-M   'P 1'
#
loop_
_entity.id
_entity.type
_entity.pdbx_description
1 polymer ?
#
loop_
_entity_poly.entity_id
_entity_poly.type
_entity_poly.pdbx_seq_one_letter_code
_entity_poly.pdbx_strand_id
1 'polypeptide(L)' 'MSTRLKKLRPPQVGTALAALREQRSLSLDDLSRQAGVSKSMLSQIERGQANPTVAVVWRLATAFGVPLGILHLVGLLLVV' A
#
# COMPACT_ATOMS: atom_id res chain seq x y z
N MET A 1 0.33 9.46 -23.57
CA MET A 1 0.13 8.09 -23.08
C MET A 1 1.11 7.73 -22.01
N SER A 2 2.40 7.73 -22.34
CA SER A 2 3.41 7.36 -21.34
C SER A 2 3.43 8.30 -20.14
N THR A 3 3.13 9.59 -20.36
CA THR A 3 3.09 10.56 -19.27
C THR A 3 2.04 10.20 -18.23
N ARG A 4 0.87 9.75 -18.69
CA ARG A 4 -0.19 9.35 -17.79
C ARG A 4 0.23 8.15 -16.96
N LEU A 5 0.84 7.16 -17.60
CA LEU A 5 1.31 5.98 -16.90
C LEU A 5 2.36 6.32 -15.86
N LYS A 6 3.21 7.30 -16.15
CA LYS A 6 4.21 7.72 -15.19
C LYS A 6 3.59 8.34 -13.95
N LYS A 7 2.47 9.05 -14.10
CA LYS A 7 1.79 9.65 -12.97
C LYS A 7 1.12 8.62 -12.07
N LEU A 8 0.83 7.45 -12.60
CA LEU A 8 0.09 6.42 -11.89
C LEU A 8 1.02 5.34 -11.37
N ARG A 9 2.20 5.73 -10.95
CA ARG A 9 3.23 4.83 -10.49
C ARG A 9 3.07 4.44 -9.02
N PRO A 10 3.84 3.44 -8.60
CA PRO A 10 3.82 2.93 -7.23
C PRO A 10 3.86 3.95 -6.10
N PRO A 11 4.47 5.16 -6.22
CA PRO A 11 4.40 6.12 -5.14
C PRO A 11 2.99 6.46 -4.70
N GLN A 12 2.02 6.37 -5.62
CA GLN A 12 0.63 6.63 -5.27
C GLN A 12 0.05 5.51 -4.41
N VAL A 13 0.53 4.30 -4.61
CA VAL A 13 0.14 3.17 -3.76
C VAL A 13 0.66 3.40 -2.35
N GLY A 14 1.88 3.89 -2.23
CA GLY A 14 2.46 4.19 -0.93
C GLY A 14 1.68 5.26 -0.19
N THR A 15 1.26 6.31 -0.90
CA THR A 15 0.45 7.36 -0.32
C THR A 15 -0.89 6.81 0.17
N ALA A 16 -1.52 5.95 -0.60
CA ALA A 16 -2.79 5.34 -0.21
C ALA A 16 -2.61 4.46 1.03
N LEU A 17 -1.52 3.70 1.08
CA LEU A 17 -1.22 2.87 2.23
C LEU A 17 -1.03 3.71 3.49
N ALA A 18 -0.25 4.77 3.39
CA ALA A 18 0.00 5.65 4.52
C ALA A 18 -1.31 6.29 5.01
N ALA A 19 -2.15 6.75 4.09
CA ALA A 19 -3.42 7.37 4.44
C ALA A 19 -4.32 6.37 5.17
N LEU A 20 -4.41 5.16 4.67
CA LEU A 20 -5.26 4.14 5.28
C LEU A 20 -4.74 3.76 6.67
N ARG A 21 -3.42 3.64 6.81
CA ARG A 21 -2.82 3.35 8.11
C ARG A 21 -3.13 4.45 9.11
N GLU A 22 -2.97 5.71 8.70
CA GLU A 22 -3.22 6.85 9.57
C GLU A 22 -4.69 6.96 9.96
N GLN A 23 -5.60 6.67 9.03
CA GLN A 23 -7.02 6.64 9.33
C GLN A 23 -7.35 5.63 10.43
N ARG A 24 -6.58 4.56 10.51
CA ARG A 24 -6.79 3.52 11.51
C ARG A 24 -5.97 3.77 12.76
N SER A 25 -5.25 4.89 12.83
CA SER A 25 -4.41 5.24 13.97
C SER A 25 -3.39 4.16 14.29
N LEU A 26 -2.84 3.53 13.25
CA LEU A 26 -1.84 2.49 13.39
C LEU A 26 -0.45 3.07 13.18
N SER A 27 0.48 2.71 14.07
CA SER A 27 1.89 2.99 13.82
C SER A 27 2.41 1.98 12.78
N LEU A 28 3.60 2.26 12.24
CA LEU A 28 4.25 1.29 11.37
C LEU A 28 4.53 -0.02 12.11
N ASP A 29 4.88 0.06 13.39
CA ASP A 29 5.08 -1.14 14.19
C ASP A 29 3.78 -1.94 14.34
N ASP A 30 2.67 -1.25 14.60
CA ASP A 30 1.38 -1.92 14.74
C ASP A 30 1.01 -2.65 13.44
N LEU A 31 1.14 -1.95 12.33
CA LEU A 31 0.79 -2.55 11.04
C LEU A 31 1.73 -3.70 10.70
N SER A 32 3.01 -3.55 11.01
CA SER A 32 3.98 -4.61 10.78
C SER A 32 3.58 -5.89 11.52
N ARG A 33 3.20 -5.76 12.78
CA ARG A 33 2.77 -6.91 13.57
C ARG A 33 1.49 -7.53 13.03
N GLN A 34 0.53 -6.70 12.65
CA GLN A 34 -0.75 -7.19 12.16
C GLN A 34 -0.66 -7.83 10.78
N ALA A 35 0.15 -7.27 9.92
CA ALA A 35 0.23 -7.71 8.53
C ALA A 35 1.30 -8.76 8.30
N GLY A 36 2.25 -8.90 9.22
CA GLY A 36 3.37 -9.81 9.00
C GLY A 36 4.31 -9.31 7.91
N VAL A 37 4.43 -7.99 7.76
CA VAL A 37 5.33 -7.34 6.81
C VAL A 37 6.29 -6.49 7.62
N SER A 38 7.58 -6.53 7.28
CA SER A 38 8.57 -5.80 8.06
C SER A 38 8.29 -4.31 8.08
N LYS A 39 8.60 -3.67 9.20
CA LYS A 39 8.45 -2.22 9.32
C LYS A 39 9.25 -1.50 8.26
N SER A 40 10.46 -1.98 7.98
CA SER A 40 11.32 -1.40 6.96
C SER A 40 10.66 -1.44 5.58
N MET A 41 10.07 -2.57 5.24
CA MET A 41 9.38 -2.71 3.96
C MET A 41 8.19 -1.76 3.89
N LEU A 42 7.39 -1.68 4.95
CA LEU A 42 6.25 -0.78 4.98
C LEU A 42 6.68 0.67 4.79
N SER A 43 7.75 1.07 5.47
CA SER A 43 8.28 2.42 5.33
C SER A 43 8.71 2.70 3.90
N GLN A 44 9.40 1.75 3.27
CA GLN A 44 9.85 1.92 1.90
C GLN A 44 8.68 2.02 0.93
N ILE A 45 7.64 1.22 1.14
CA ILE A 45 6.45 1.28 0.29
C ILE A 45 5.76 2.63 0.42
N GLU A 46 5.60 3.12 1.65
CA GLU A 46 4.92 4.40 1.89
C GLU A 46 5.67 5.57 1.26
N ARG A 47 6.99 5.47 1.18
CA ARG A 47 7.82 6.51 0.60
C ARG A 47 8.03 6.34 -0.90
N GLY A 48 7.41 5.32 -1.49
CA GLY A 48 7.55 5.08 -2.91
C GLY A 48 8.90 4.50 -3.30
N GLN A 49 9.63 3.93 -2.35
CA GLN A 49 10.95 3.37 -2.59
C GLN A 49 10.93 1.87 -2.85
N ALA A 50 9.78 1.26 -2.69
CA ALA A 50 9.61 -0.16 -2.97
C ALA A 50 8.18 -0.40 -3.42
N ASN A 51 8.01 -1.37 -4.32
CA ASN A 51 6.70 -1.78 -4.79
C ASN A 51 6.23 -2.99 -3.99
N PRO A 52 5.00 -2.99 -3.48
CA PRO A 52 4.51 -4.17 -2.81
C PRO A 52 4.26 -5.29 -3.82
N THR A 53 4.60 -6.51 -3.42
CA THR A 53 4.21 -7.68 -4.19
C THR A 53 2.74 -7.98 -3.95
N VAL A 54 2.17 -8.86 -4.78
CA VAL A 54 0.78 -9.29 -4.57
C VAL A 54 0.60 -9.90 -3.19
N ALA A 55 1.58 -10.68 -2.74
CA ALA A 55 1.52 -11.29 -1.42
C ALA A 55 1.48 -10.24 -0.32
N VAL A 56 2.29 -9.18 -0.45
CA VAL A 56 2.29 -8.10 0.54
C VAL A 56 0.97 -7.35 0.52
N VAL A 57 0.43 -7.06 -0.66
CA VAL A 57 -0.87 -6.40 -0.78
C VAL A 57 -1.95 -7.23 -0.10
N TRP A 58 -1.92 -8.54 -0.30
CA TRP A 58 -2.86 -9.45 0.35
C TRP A 58 -2.78 -9.36 1.88
N ARG A 59 -1.56 -9.37 2.41
CA ARG A 59 -1.36 -9.29 3.86
C ARG A 59 -1.85 -7.97 4.42
N LEU A 60 -1.60 -6.88 3.68
CA LEU A 60 -2.06 -5.56 4.11
C LEU A 60 -3.57 -5.47 4.09
N ALA A 61 -4.21 -5.97 3.04
CA ALA A 61 -5.66 -5.96 2.96
C ALA A 61 -6.28 -6.74 4.12
N THR A 62 -5.69 -7.88 4.44
CA THR A 62 -6.15 -8.71 5.55
C THR A 62 -6.01 -7.96 6.88
N ALA A 63 -4.87 -7.30 7.07
CA ALA A 63 -4.62 -6.56 8.31
C ALA A 63 -5.59 -5.39 8.48
N PHE A 64 -5.94 -4.72 7.39
CA PHE A 64 -6.90 -3.62 7.45
C PHE A 64 -8.34 -4.10 7.52
N GLY A 65 -8.58 -5.38 7.29
CA GLY A 65 -9.93 -5.89 7.28
C GLY A 65 -10.74 -5.40 6.10
N VAL A 66 -10.10 -5.08 4.99
CA VAL A 66 -10.77 -4.63 3.77
C VAL A 66 -10.61 -5.69 2.69
N PRO A 67 -11.53 -5.75 1.72
CA PRO A 67 -11.36 -6.68 0.61
C PRO A 67 -10.09 -6.37 -0.16
N LEU A 68 -9.40 -7.42 -0.60
CA LEU A 68 -8.21 -7.27 -1.42
C LEU A 68 -8.49 -6.37 -2.62
N GLY A 69 -9.70 -6.50 -3.18
CA GLY A 69 -10.10 -5.71 -4.34
C GLY A 69 -10.04 -4.21 -4.11
N ILE A 70 -10.23 -3.74 -2.89
CA ILE A 70 -10.16 -2.31 -2.62
C ILE A 70 -8.76 -1.79 -2.80
N LEU A 71 -7.75 -2.45 -2.23
CA LEU A 71 -6.37 -2.02 -2.41
C LEU A 71 -5.93 -2.23 -3.85
N HIS A 72 -6.34 -3.34 -4.45
CA HIS A 72 -6.03 -3.63 -5.83
C HIS A 72 -6.69 -2.60 -6.75
N LEU A 73 -7.94 -2.27 -6.47
CA LEU A 73 -8.69 -1.31 -7.27
C LEU A 73 -8.08 0.08 -7.19
N VAL A 74 -7.64 0.50 -6.00
CA VAL A 74 -6.96 1.78 -5.86
C VAL A 74 -5.72 1.80 -6.73
N GLY A 75 -4.92 0.73 -6.69
CA GLY A 75 -3.74 0.63 -7.52
C GLY A 75 -4.08 0.66 -9.01
N LEU A 76 -5.13 -0.06 -9.40
CA LEU A 76 -5.54 -0.09 -10.80
C LEU A 76 -6.10 1.24 -11.26
N LEU A 77 -6.90 1.89 -10.43
CA LEU A 77 -7.44 3.21 -10.78
C LEU A 77 -6.34 4.23 -10.94
N LEU A 78 -5.29 4.11 -10.14
CA LEU A 78 -4.15 5.01 -10.26
C LEU A 78 -3.27 4.65 -11.46
N VAL A 79 -3.31 3.40 -11.91
CA VAL A 79 -2.52 2.94 -13.05
C VAL A 79 -3.29 3.11 -14.35
N VAL A 80 -4.58 2.91 -14.31
CA VAL A 80 -5.43 3.03 -15.49
C VAL A 80 -5.93 4.45 -15.65
#